data_fa33e0e2c1932c82f1b67e06e2608742
#
_entry.id   fa33e0e2c1932c82f1b67e06e2608742
#
_cell.length_a   1.000
_cell.length_b   1.000
_cell.length_c   1.000
_cell.angle_alpha   90.00
_cell.angle_beta   90.00
_cell.angle_gamma   90.00
#
_symmetry.space_group_name_H-M   'P 1'
#
loop_
_entity.id
_entity.type
_entity.pdbx_description
1 polymer ?
#
loop_
_entity_poly.entity_id
_entity_poly.type
_entity_poly.pdbx_seq_one_letter_code
_entity_poly.pdbx_strand_id
1 'polypeptide(L)'
;MTKFCNRIINGESLEVLKKIPSKTFDLVFADPPYNMQIGEKLKRPDNSKVNGVNDKWDQFLNFKHYDEFSKEWLKECKRILKDNGSMWVIGTYHNIFRLGYHIQNLNYWILNDVIWRKNNPMPNLSLIHISEPTRPY
;
A
#
# COMPACT_ATOMS: atom_id res chain seq x y z
N MET A 1 22.22 6.68 -20.39
CA MET A 1 21.21 7.03 -19.35
C MET A 1 19.91 6.33 -19.68
N THR A 2 19.31 5.63 -18.73
CA THR A 2 18.06 4.91 -18.97
C THR A 2 16.93 5.91 -19.20
N LYS A 3 16.02 5.58 -20.12
CA LYS A 3 14.82 6.38 -20.47
C LYS A 3 13.95 6.79 -19.25
N PHE A 4 14.16 6.14 -18.11
CA PHE A 4 13.36 6.27 -16.88
C PHE A 4 14.07 7.04 -15.75
N CYS A 5 15.30 7.55 -15.95
CA CYS A 5 16.00 8.32 -14.91
C CYS A 5 15.46 9.75 -14.80
N ASN A 6 15.32 10.24 -13.57
CA ASN A 6 14.95 11.63 -13.25
C ASN A 6 13.66 12.10 -13.93
N ARG A 7 12.62 11.27 -13.92
CA ARG A 7 11.33 11.57 -14.55
C ARG A 7 10.17 11.28 -13.61
N ILE A 8 9.14 12.10 -13.74
CA ILE A 8 7.82 11.83 -13.20
C ILE A 8 6.97 11.30 -14.36
N ILE A 9 6.36 10.14 -14.17
CA ILE A 9 5.50 9.51 -15.17
C ILE A 9 4.10 9.43 -14.58
N ASN A 10 3.16 10.17 -15.15
CA ASN A 10 1.76 10.10 -14.79
C ASN A 10 1.07 9.05 -15.65
N GLY A 11 0.36 8.10 -15.02
CA GLY A 11 -0.36 7.05 -15.73
C GLY A 11 -0.81 5.93 -14.79
N GLU A 12 -1.53 4.99 -15.35
CA GLU A 12 -1.91 3.78 -14.64
C GLU A 12 -0.64 2.95 -14.32
N SER A 13 -0.47 2.60 -13.05
CA SER A 13 0.80 2.06 -12.53
C SER A 13 1.22 0.75 -13.21
N LEU A 14 0.30 -0.20 -13.40
CA LEU A 14 0.60 -1.48 -14.04
C LEU A 14 1.01 -1.30 -15.49
N GLU A 15 0.34 -0.39 -16.23
CA GLU A 15 0.68 -0.09 -17.62
C GLU A 15 2.05 0.57 -17.75
N VAL A 16 2.41 1.41 -16.78
CA VAL A 16 3.74 2.04 -16.73
C VAL A 16 4.81 1.00 -16.37
N LEU A 17 4.58 0.21 -15.34
CA LEU A 17 5.53 -0.80 -14.88
C LEU A 17 5.87 -1.80 -15.99
N LYS A 18 4.88 -2.29 -16.74
CA LYS A 18 5.08 -3.23 -17.86
C LYS A 18 6.00 -2.69 -18.96
N LYS A 19 6.09 -1.37 -19.13
CA LYS A 19 6.97 -0.72 -20.13
C LYS A 19 8.42 -0.60 -19.67
N ILE A 20 8.69 -0.81 -18.39
CA ILE A 20 10.03 -0.73 -17.81
C ILE A 20 10.76 -2.05 -18.06
N PRO A 21 11.99 -2.04 -18.55
CA PRO A 21 12.78 -3.26 -18.70
C PRO A 21 13.03 -3.97 -17.37
N SER A 22 13.21 -5.28 -17.40
CA SER A 22 13.58 -6.06 -16.23
C SER A 22 14.92 -5.61 -15.66
N LYS A 23 15.10 -5.78 -14.34
CA LYS A 23 16.37 -5.53 -13.65
C LYS A 23 16.93 -4.10 -13.87
N THR A 24 16.03 -3.12 -13.85
CA THR A 24 16.38 -1.71 -14.11
C THR A 24 16.75 -0.97 -12.84
N PHE A 25 16.05 -1.22 -11.73
CA PHE A 25 16.17 -0.43 -10.51
C PHE A 25 16.82 -1.19 -9.36
N ASP A 26 17.53 -0.43 -8.52
CA ASP A 26 18.14 -0.94 -7.29
C ASP A 26 17.17 -0.88 -6.11
N LEU A 27 16.20 0.05 -6.17
CA LEU A 27 15.20 0.26 -5.11
C LEU A 27 13.83 0.55 -5.72
N VAL A 28 12.81 -0.06 -5.15
CA VAL A 28 11.40 0.34 -5.32
C VAL A 28 10.85 0.78 -3.97
N PHE A 29 10.25 1.97 -3.95
CA PHE A 29 9.50 2.47 -2.80
C PHE A 29 8.04 2.62 -3.24
N ALA A 30 7.15 1.80 -2.71
CA ALA A 30 5.76 1.70 -3.13
C ALA A 30 4.79 2.17 -2.04
N ASP A 31 3.89 3.07 -2.42
CA ASP A 31 2.75 3.50 -1.61
C ASP A 31 1.46 3.14 -2.37
N PRO A 32 1.02 1.86 -2.31
CA PRO A 32 -0.11 1.38 -3.10
C PRO A 32 -1.45 1.82 -2.49
N PRO A 33 -2.56 1.66 -3.22
CA PRO A 33 -3.90 1.78 -2.63
C PRO A 33 -4.06 0.89 -1.40
N TYR A 34 -4.74 1.41 -0.36
CA TYR A 34 -4.93 0.70 0.91
C TYR A 34 -6.26 -0.02 0.99
N ASN A 35 -7.14 0.19 0.02
CA ASN A 35 -8.53 -0.28 0.06
C ASN A 35 -9.25 0.22 1.33
N MET A 36 -8.94 1.43 1.75
CA MET A 36 -9.55 2.06 2.91
C MET A 36 -10.90 2.67 2.52
N GLN A 37 -11.93 1.85 2.55
CA GLN A 37 -13.30 2.33 2.37
C GLN A 37 -13.81 2.91 3.69
N ILE A 38 -13.54 4.18 3.92
CA ILE A 38 -14.08 4.91 5.05
C ILE A 38 -15.46 5.40 4.64
N GLY A 39 -16.50 4.80 5.21
CA GLY A 39 -17.88 5.20 4.94
C GLY A 39 -18.14 6.67 5.32
N GLU A 40 -19.01 7.35 4.58
CA GLU A 40 -19.34 8.78 4.74
C GLU A 40 -19.87 9.20 6.13
N LYS A 41 -20.08 8.25 7.03
CA LYS A 41 -20.67 8.46 8.37
C LYS A 41 -19.66 8.77 9.46
N LEU A 42 -18.36 8.83 9.14
CA LEU A 42 -17.34 9.05 10.14
C LEU A 42 -17.28 10.51 10.57
N LYS A 43 -17.48 10.72 11.85
CA LYS A 43 -17.34 12.02 12.50
C LYS A 43 -16.22 11.97 13.53
N ARG A 44 -15.48 13.06 13.64
CA ARG A 44 -14.55 13.25 14.75
C ARG A 44 -15.31 13.46 16.06
N PRO A 45 -14.65 13.35 17.21
CA PRO A 45 -15.29 13.63 18.52
C PRO A 45 -15.92 15.03 18.62
N ASP A 46 -15.44 15.98 17.83
CA ASP A 46 -15.95 17.35 17.71
C ASP A 46 -17.13 17.47 16.72
N ASN A 47 -17.71 16.37 16.27
CA ASN A 47 -18.75 16.27 15.24
C ASN A 47 -18.35 16.75 13.83
N SER A 48 -17.12 17.16 13.60
CA SER A 48 -16.65 17.47 12.24
C SER A 48 -16.58 16.19 11.38
N LYS A 49 -16.91 16.32 10.08
CA LYS A 49 -16.82 15.18 9.14
C LYS A 49 -15.34 14.82 8.92
N VAL A 50 -15.05 13.53 8.95
CA VAL A 50 -13.76 13.03 8.47
C VAL A 50 -13.86 12.92 6.95
N ASN A 51 -13.07 13.72 6.24
CA ASN A 51 -12.86 13.49 4.81
C ASN A 51 -12.00 12.23 4.66
N GLY A 52 -12.65 11.10 4.49
CA GLY A 52 -11.97 9.87 4.11
C GLY A 52 -11.58 9.90 2.64
N VAL A 53 -10.64 9.05 2.28
CA VAL A 53 -10.30 8.83 0.87
C VAL A 53 -11.49 8.11 0.24
N ASN A 54 -12.26 8.83 -0.60
CA ASN A 54 -13.36 8.27 -1.40
C ASN A 54 -12.99 8.17 -2.88
N ASP A 55 -11.70 8.19 -3.17
CA ASP A 55 -11.20 8.16 -4.53
C ASP A 55 -11.40 6.77 -5.15
N LYS A 56 -11.87 6.76 -6.39
CA LYS A 56 -12.16 5.52 -7.12
C LYS A 56 -10.97 4.60 -7.27
N TRP A 57 -9.76 5.14 -7.28
CA TRP A 57 -8.52 4.37 -7.40
C TRP A 57 -8.18 3.57 -6.14
N ASP A 58 -8.73 3.94 -4.96
CA ASP A 58 -8.57 3.20 -3.69
C ASP A 58 -9.81 2.33 -3.36
N GLN A 59 -10.74 2.16 -4.30
CA GLN A 59 -11.95 1.37 -4.11
C GLN A 59 -11.88 0.08 -4.91
N PHE A 60 -11.95 -1.04 -4.21
CA PHE A 60 -12.03 -2.36 -4.81
C PHE A 60 -13.39 -3.01 -4.49
N LEU A 61 -13.94 -3.73 -5.45
CA LEU A 61 -15.24 -4.39 -5.28
C LEU A 61 -15.25 -5.38 -4.12
N ASN A 62 -14.13 -6.07 -3.91
CA ASN A 62 -13.94 -7.03 -2.84
C ASN A 62 -12.45 -7.32 -2.65
N PHE A 63 -12.13 -8.06 -1.62
CA PHE A 63 -10.73 -8.44 -1.34
C PHE A 63 -10.09 -9.29 -2.43
N LYS A 64 -10.85 -10.07 -3.18
CA LYS A 64 -10.28 -10.85 -4.29
C LYS A 64 -9.69 -9.93 -5.36
N HIS A 65 -10.42 -8.89 -5.77
CA HIS A 65 -9.91 -7.91 -6.74
C HIS A 65 -8.71 -7.13 -6.19
N TYR A 66 -8.73 -6.79 -4.90
CA TYR A 66 -7.59 -6.16 -4.25
C TYR A 66 -6.36 -7.07 -4.25
N ASP A 67 -6.53 -8.34 -3.98
CA ASP A 67 -5.46 -9.34 -3.98
C ASP A 67 -4.89 -9.57 -5.39
N GLU A 68 -5.74 -9.65 -6.40
CA GLU A 68 -5.34 -9.76 -7.80
C GLU A 68 -4.50 -8.54 -8.23
N PHE A 69 -4.99 -7.35 -7.97
CA PHE A 69 -4.25 -6.11 -8.21
C PHE A 69 -2.91 -6.09 -7.46
N SER A 70 -2.93 -6.44 -6.16
CA SER A 70 -1.73 -6.43 -5.33
C SER A 70 -0.67 -7.40 -5.85
N LYS A 71 -1.08 -8.59 -6.24
CA LYS A 71 -0.20 -9.61 -6.81
C LYS A 71 0.46 -9.13 -8.11
N GLU A 72 -0.32 -8.48 -8.99
CA GLU A 72 0.19 -8.03 -10.29
C GLU A 72 1.24 -6.93 -10.15
N TRP A 73 0.99 -5.87 -9.37
CA TRP A 73 1.99 -4.82 -9.23
C TRP A 73 3.23 -5.29 -8.45
N LEU A 74 3.07 -6.15 -7.45
CA LEU A 74 4.20 -6.74 -6.73
C LEU A 74 5.08 -7.59 -7.66
N LYS A 75 4.46 -8.37 -8.56
CA LYS A 75 5.16 -9.16 -9.57
C LYS A 75 5.95 -8.26 -10.54
N GLU A 76 5.34 -7.18 -11.01
CA GLU A 76 6.04 -6.23 -11.87
C GLU A 76 7.18 -5.51 -11.14
N CYS A 77 6.98 -5.11 -9.89
CA CYS A 77 8.06 -4.55 -9.06
C CYS A 77 9.23 -5.53 -8.93
N LYS A 78 8.94 -6.81 -8.71
CA LYS A 78 10.00 -7.84 -8.67
C LYS A 78 10.77 -7.94 -9.99
N ARG A 79 10.04 -7.88 -11.11
CA ARG A 79 10.64 -7.98 -12.44
C ARG A 79 11.60 -6.83 -12.74
N ILE A 80 11.22 -5.60 -12.36
CA ILE A 80 12.02 -4.40 -12.64
C ILE A 80 13.17 -4.18 -11.63
N LEU A 81 13.14 -4.82 -10.47
CA LEU A 81 14.22 -4.82 -9.52
C LEU A 81 15.40 -5.68 -10.02
N LYS A 82 16.61 -5.23 -9.76
CA LYS A 82 17.83 -6.05 -9.90
C LYS A 82 17.83 -7.18 -8.87
N ASP A 83 18.69 -8.18 -9.08
CA ASP A 83 18.77 -9.35 -8.19
C ASP A 83 19.19 -8.99 -6.76
N ASN A 84 19.97 -7.94 -6.60
CA ASN A 84 20.39 -7.36 -5.32
C ASN A 84 19.55 -6.13 -4.91
N GLY A 85 18.47 -5.84 -5.64
CA GLY A 85 17.58 -4.72 -5.36
C GLY A 85 16.72 -4.95 -4.15
N SER A 86 16.24 -3.87 -3.56
CA SER A 86 15.33 -3.90 -2.40
C SER A 86 14.02 -3.19 -2.68
N MET A 87 12.99 -3.56 -1.92
CA MET A 87 11.66 -2.95 -2.01
C MET A 87 11.17 -2.53 -0.62
N TRP A 88 10.61 -1.32 -0.57
CA TRP A 88 9.85 -0.83 0.58
C TRP A 88 8.40 -0.67 0.18
N VAL A 89 7.51 -1.17 1.02
CA VAL A 89 6.06 -1.06 0.79
C VAL A 89 5.42 -0.40 1.99
N ILE A 90 4.72 0.70 1.75
CA ILE A 90 3.90 1.34 2.77
C ILE A 90 2.54 0.65 2.80
N GLY A 91 2.01 0.48 3.99
CA GLY A 91 0.68 -0.05 4.20
C GLY A 91 0.09 0.42 5.52
N THR A 92 -1.16 0.11 5.72
CA THR A 92 -1.86 0.27 6.99
C THR A 92 -2.15 -1.11 7.58
N TYR A 93 -2.56 -1.17 8.83
CA TYR A 93 -2.98 -2.43 9.46
C TYR A 93 -4.16 -3.12 8.75
N HIS A 94 -4.90 -2.40 7.88
CA HIS A 94 -5.99 -2.98 7.08
C HIS A 94 -5.49 -3.85 5.92
N ASN A 95 -4.34 -3.52 5.33
CA ASN A 95 -3.87 -4.14 4.11
C ASN A 95 -2.49 -4.80 4.21
N ILE A 96 -1.66 -4.39 5.16
CA ILE A 96 -0.24 -4.81 5.18
C ILE A 96 -0.07 -6.33 5.31
N PHE A 97 -0.93 -7.00 6.06
CA PHE A 97 -0.87 -8.46 6.21
C PHE A 97 -1.22 -9.19 4.91
N ARG A 98 -2.17 -8.65 4.12
CA ARG A 98 -2.50 -9.19 2.80
C ARG A 98 -1.36 -8.98 1.81
N LEU A 99 -0.75 -7.80 1.81
CA LEU A 99 0.44 -7.51 1.02
C LEU A 99 1.59 -8.43 1.41
N GLY A 100 1.84 -8.62 2.71
CA GLY A 100 2.85 -9.54 3.23
C GLY A 100 2.67 -10.97 2.73
N TYR A 101 1.44 -11.48 2.71
CA TYR A 101 1.12 -12.78 2.14
C TYR A 101 1.52 -12.88 0.66
N HIS A 102 1.16 -11.88 -0.16
CA HIS A 102 1.53 -11.87 -1.58
C HIS A 102 3.01 -11.68 -1.81
N ILE A 103 3.68 -10.86 -1.00
CA ILE A 103 5.13 -10.66 -1.02
C ILE A 103 5.85 -12.00 -0.82
N GLN A 104 5.45 -12.77 0.19
CA GLN A 104 6.05 -14.09 0.46
C GLN A 104 5.77 -15.10 -0.66
N ASN A 105 4.52 -15.15 -1.17
CA ASN A 105 4.16 -16.06 -2.27
C ASN A 105 4.89 -15.74 -3.58
N LEU A 106 5.35 -14.51 -3.76
CA LEU A 106 6.20 -14.12 -4.89
C LEU A 106 7.69 -14.38 -4.63
N ASN A 107 8.03 -15.08 -3.55
CA ASN A 107 9.40 -15.38 -3.16
C ASN A 107 10.26 -14.12 -2.95
N TYR A 108 9.71 -13.10 -2.32
CA TYR A 108 10.50 -12.05 -1.72
C TYR A 108 10.95 -12.47 -0.32
N TRP A 109 12.09 -11.99 0.08
CA TRP A 109 12.57 -12.15 1.44
C TRP A 109 12.23 -10.90 2.25
N ILE A 110 11.36 -11.03 3.26
CA ILE A 110 11.02 -9.92 4.14
C ILE A 110 12.16 -9.75 5.15
N LEU A 111 12.85 -8.61 5.08
CA LEU A 111 14.00 -8.32 5.94
C LEU A 111 13.58 -7.66 7.24
N ASN A 112 12.66 -6.71 7.17
CA ASN A 112 12.25 -5.91 8.33
C ASN A 112 10.77 -5.53 8.24
N ASP A 113 10.19 -5.30 9.41
CA ASP A 113 8.91 -4.63 9.61
C ASP A 113 9.18 -3.33 10.38
N VAL A 114 8.75 -2.20 9.80
CA VAL A 114 8.99 -0.87 10.37
C VAL A 114 7.66 -0.20 10.68
N ILE A 115 7.43 0.09 11.93
CA ILE A 115 6.20 0.74 12.39
C ILE A 115 6.42 2.26 12.50
N TRP A 116 5.70 3.02 11.70
CA TRP A 116 5.66 4.47 11.83
C TRP A 116 4.62 4.88 12.88
N ARG A 117 5.07 5.21 14.08
CA ARG A 117 4.23 5.75 15.13
C ARG A 117 3.97 7.24 14.88
N LYS A 118 2.72 7.60 14.60
CA LYS A 118 2.29 9.00 14.40
C LYS A 118 2.01 9.67 15.74
N ASN A 119 2.41 10.94 15.89
CA ASN A 119 2.08 11.75 17.07
C ASN A 119 0.63 12.30 17.00
N ASN A 120 0.06 12.38 15.80
CA ASN A 120 -1.32 12.81 15.53
C ASN A 120 -2.09 11.71 14.78
N PRO A 121 -2.33 10.55 15.39
CA PRO A 121 -3.07 9.48 14.72
C PRO A 121 -4.48 9.97 14.38
N MET A 122 -5.06 9.40 13.32
CA MET A 122 -6.51 9.57 13.11
C MET A 122 -7.23 9.07 14.37
N PRO A 123 -8.34 9.74 14.76
CA PRO A 123 -9.17 9.26 15.86
C PRO A 123 -9.49 7.78 15.62
N ASN A 124 -9.23 6.97 16.60
CA ASN A 124 -9.49 5.54 16.49
C ASN A 124 -11.00 5.33 16.47
N LEU A 125 -11.52 4.94 15.33
CA LEU A 125 -12.94 4.69 15.13
C LEU A 125 -13.35 3.33 15.68
N SER A 126 -12.43 2.56 16.18
CA SER A 126 -12.66 1.24 16.76
C SER A 126 -13.24 1.26 18.17
N LEU A 127 -13.48 2.42 18.76
CA LEU A 127 -14.24 2.49 20.02
C LEU A 127 -15.62 1.80 19.95
N ILE A 128 -16.10 1.53 18.74
CA ILE A 128 -17.32 0.75 18.50
C ILE A 128 -17.00 -0.75 18.33
N HIS A 129 -15.75 -1.11 18.07
CA HIS A 129 -15.29 -2.49 17.92
C HIS A 129 -14.34 -2.85 19.05
N ILE A 130 -14.85 -3.59 20.00
CA ILE A 130 -14.18 -4.04 21.24
C ILE A 130 -12.94 -4.93 20.98
N SER A 131 -12.62 -5.22 19.73
CA SER A 131 -11.60 -6.21 19.36
C SER A 131 -10.22 -5.67 18.99
N GLU A 132 -10.01 -4.35 18.98
CA GLU A 132 -8.66 -3.82 18.79
C GLU A 132 -8.01 -3.47 20.10
N PRO A 133 -6.87 -4.10 20.44
CA PRO A 133 -6.07 -3.66 21.57
C PRO A 133 -5.46 -2.31 21.20
N THR A 134 -6.16 -1.23 21.46
CA THR A 134 -5.56 0.09 21.55
C THR A 134 -4.68 0.10 22.78
N ARG A 135 -3.43 -0.22 22.63
CA ARG A 135 -2.46 0.03 23.69
C ARG A 135 -1.86 1.41 23.48
N PRO A 136 -2.15 2.36 24.35
CA PRO A 136 -1.30 3.52 24.52
C PRO A 136 -0.04 3.05 25.25
N TYR A 137 1.06 3.08 24.58
CA TYR A 137 2.38 3.08 25.21
C TYR A 137 3.15 4.31 24.77
#